data_55d42daa549b9ad57db00dfbed886dfc
#
_entry.id   55d42daa549b9ad57db00dfbed886dfc
#
_cell.length_a   1.000
_cell.length_b   1.000
_cell.length_c   1.000
_cell.angle_alpha   90.00
_cell.angle_beta   90.00
_cell.angle_gamma   90.00
#
_symmetry.space_group_name_H-M   'P 1'
#
loop_
_entity.id
_entity.type
_entity.pdbx_description
1 polymer ?
#
loop_
_entity_poly.entity_id
_entity_poly.type
_entity_poly.pdbx_seq_one_letter_code
_entity_poly.pdbx_strand_id
1 'polypeptide(L)'
;MTTQEMYIAKRTSRSNGASAINKDGTIRAVVPLWVEKNVDNSKTILDFGAGRYCTSTKYLRQKGFENVIPYDLWCGDGDELLDAQALDRTYDVVFASNVLNVQSSLDMLCETLWQIWDTLNNGGEFICNYPSSPRKMDLTADEVDHFIAATLGVIPEIVGGTKSAPIWKVKKELI
;
A
#
# COMPACT_ATOMS: atom_id res chain seq x y z
N MET A 1 0.20 9.04 15.56
CA MET A 1 -0.79 7.94 15.71
C MET A 1 -0.95 7.61 17.19
N THR A 2 -2.17 7.63 17.70
CA THR A 2 -2.47 7.24 19.09
C THR A 2 -2.35 5.72 19.27
N THR A 3 -2.21 5.27 20.52
CA THR A 3 -2.20 3.83 20.85
C THR A 3 -3.48 3.14 20.39
N GLN A 4 -4.63 3.81 20.49
CA GLN A 4 -5.91 3.28 20.03
C GLN A 4 -5.98 3.15 18.51
N GLU A 5 -5.52 4.15 17.78
CA GLU A 5 -5.44 4.12 16.32
C GLU A 5 -4.50 3.01 15.84
N MET A 6 -3.36 2.84 16.50
CA MET A 6 -2.43 1.76 16.21
C MET A 6 -3.06 0.38 16.47
N TYR A 7 -3.82 0.22 17.54
CA TYR A 7 -4.55 -1.01 17.84
C TYR A 7 -5.60 -1.32 16.77
N ILE A 8 -6.38 -0.32 16.36
CA ILE A 8 -7.39 -0.45 15.30
C ILE A 8 -6.71 -0.81 13.98
N ALA A 9 -5.63 -0.13 13.62
CA ALA A 9 -4.87 -0.39 12.41
C ALA A 9 -4.31 -1.81 12.39
N LYS A 10 -3.69 -2.27 13.46
CA LYS A 10 -3.20 -3.65 13.60
C LYS A 10 -4.33 -4.67 13.46
N ARG A 11 -5.46 -4.45 14.13
CA ARG A 11 -6.61 -5.36 14.06
C ARG A 11 -7.18 -5.47 12.64
N THR A 12 -7.24 -4.37 11.92
CA THR A 12 -7.73 -4.31 10.54
C THR A 12 -6.76 -5.01 9.59
N SER A 13 -5.47 -4.74 9.72
CA SER A 13 -4.41 -5.44 8.98
C SER A 13 -4.50 -6.96 9.17
N ARG A 14 -4.76 -7.40 10.40
CA ARG A 14 -4.91 -8.82 10.72
C ARG A 14 -6.07 -9.49 9.98
N SER A 15 -7.21 -8.82 9.88
CA SER A 15 -8.40 -9.37 9.21
C SER A 15 -8.24 -9.46 7.70
N ASN A 16 -7.47 -8.56 7.10
CA ASN A 16 -7.30 -8.48 5.65
C ASN A 16 -6.19 -9.41 5.11
N GLY A 17 -5.17 -9.69 5.91
CA GLY A 17 -4.07 -10.58 5.51
C GLY A 17 -4.50 -12.00 5.15
N ALA A 18 -5.56 -12.51 5.77
CA ALA A 18 -6.04 -13.87 5.55
C ALA A 18 -6.77 -14.06 4.21
N SER A 19 -7.24 -12.98 3.55
CA SER A 19 -8.04 -13.05 2.33
C SER A 19 -7.26 -12.82 1.04
N ALA A 20 -5.95 -12.56 1.15
CA ALA A 20 -5.12 -12.18 0.01
C ALA A 20 -4.72 -13.37 -0.88
N ILE A 21 -4.89 -14.61 -0.42
CA ILE A 21 -4.48 -15.83 -1.15
C ILE A 21 -5.69 -16.70 -1.45
N ASN A 22 -5.77 -17.20 -2.68
CA ASN A 22 -6.72 -18.24 -3.08
C ASN A 22 -6.32 -19.61 -2.50
N LYS A 23 -7.25 -20.57 -2.51
CA LYS A 23 -6.99 -21.95 -2.05
C LYS A 23 -5.89 -22.65 -2.84
N ASP A 24 -5.67 -22.26 -4.08
CA ASP A 24 -4.61 -22.78 -4.98
C ASP A 24 -3.26 -22.09 -4.81
N GLY A 25 -3.13 -21.16 -3.85
CA GLY A 25 -1.90 -20.42 -3.59
C GLY A 25 -1.69 -19.18 -4.47
N THR A 26 -2.62 -18.87 -5.38
CA THR A 26 -2.54 -17.63 -6.19
C THR A 26 -2.98 -16.41 -5.38
N ILE A 27 -2.41 -15.24 -5.69
CA ILE A 27 -2.75 -14.01 -5.00
C ILE A 27 -4.03 -13.40 -5.57
N ARG A 28 -4.88 -12.86 -4.70
CA ARG A 28 -6.10 -12.13 -5.09
C ARG A 28 -5.89 -10.62 -5.15
N ALA A 29 -4.94 -10.13 -4.37
CA ALA A 29 -4.73 -8.70 -4.22
C ALA A 29 -4.36 -8.07 -5.56
N VAL A 30 -5.15 -7.09 -5.99
CA VAL A 30 -5.03 -6.50 -7.34
C VAL A 30 -3.77 -5.67 -7.51
N VAL A 31 -3.28 -5.03 -6.44
CA VAL A 31 -2.10 -4.15 -6.53
C VAL A 31 -0.81 -4.94 -6.74
N PRO A 32 -0.51 -6.02 -6.00
CA PRO A 32 0.68 -6.84 -6.30
C PRO A 32 0.65 -7.44 -7.71
N LEU A 33 -0.53 -7.84 -8.20
CA LEU A 33 -0.68 -8.33 -9.58
C LEU A 33 -0.38 -7.25 -10.60
N TRP A 34 -0.81 -6.02 -10.35
CA TRP A 34 -0.49 -4.88 -11.21
C TRP A 34 1.01 -4.58 -11.19
N VAL A 35 1.65 -4.61 -10.02
CA VAL A 35 3.11 -4.40 -9.88
C VAL A 35 3.88 -5.46 -10.66
N GLU A 36 3.52 -6.73 -10.53
CA GLU A 36 4.15 -7.83 -11.28
C GLU A 36 4.13 -7.59 -12.79
N LYS A 37 3.02 -7.07 -13.31
CA LYS A 37 2.84 -6.87 -14.76
C LYS A 37 3.49 -5.60 -15.29
N ASN A 38 3.60 -4.55 -14.48
CA ASN A 38 3.89 -3.19 -14.96
C ASN A 38 5.18 -2.58 -14.41
N VAL A 39 5.76 -3.15 -13.36
CA VAL A 39 6.98 -2.64 -12.73
C VAL A 39 8.17 -3.52 -13.09
N ASP A 40 9.29 -2.89 -13.40
CA ASP A 40 10.54 -3.61 -13.63
C ASP A 40 11.01 -4.28 -12.32
N ASN A 41 11.36 -5.55 -12.38
CA ASN A 41 11.74 -6.33 -11.20
C ASN A 41 13.08 -5.93 -10.57
N SER A 42 13.86 -5.07 -11.22
CA SER A 42 15.10 -4.51 -10.68
C SER A 42 14.87 -3.29 -9.79
N LYS A 43 13.67 -2.71 -9.81
CA LYS A 43 13.32 -1.54 -9.00
C LYS A 43 13.35 -1.85 -7.51
N THR A 44 13.72 -0.84 -6.71
CA THR A 44 13.55 -0.90 -5.26
C THR A 44 12.08 -0.62 -4.92
N ILE A 45 11.45 -1.51 -4.16
CA ILE A 45 10.01 -1.48 -3.93
C ILE A 45 9.74 -1.60 -2.43
N LEU A 46 8.87 -0.73 -1.93
CA LEU A 46 8.31 -0.83 -0.58
C LEU A 46 6.90 -1.40 -0.66
N ASP A 47 6.65 -2.50 0.03
CA ASP A 47 5.33 -3.04 0.31
C ASP A 47 4.83 -2.40 1.61
N PHE A 48 4.15 -1.27 1.47
CA PHE A 48 3.65 -0.49 2.61
C PHE A 48 2.31 -1.04 3.09
N GLY A 49 2.26 -1.44 4.34
CA GLY A 49 1.09 -2.14 4.88
C GLY A 49 1.06 -3.60 4.41
N ALA A 50 2.19 -4.28 4.48
CA ALA A 50 2.40 -5.63 3.96
C ALA A 50 1.55 -6.71 4.65
N GLY A 51 0.90 -6.36 5.76
CA GLY A 51 0.18 -7.30 6.59
C GLY A 51 1.10 -8.14 7.47
N ARG A 52 0.48 -8.85 8.40
CA ARG A 52 1.22 -9.66 9.39
C ARG A 52 2.10 -10.74 8.75
N TYR A 53 1.70 -11.26 7.60
CA TYR A 53 2.33 -12.43 6.97
C TYR A 53 3.15 -12.11 5.73
N CYS A 54 3.25 -10.85 5.33
CA CYS A 54 4.01 -10.41 4.15
C CYS A 54 3.66 -11.15 2.86
N THR A 55 2.39 -11.44 2.67
CA THR A 55 1.91 -12.27 1.55
C THR A 55 2.31 -11.71 0.19
N SER A 56 2.11 -10.42 -0.04
CA SER A 56 2.44 -9.77 -1.31
C SER A 56 3.95 -9.72 -1.56
N THR A 57 4.74 -9.43 -0.53
CA THR A 57 6.20 -9.46 -0.62
C THR A 57 6.71 -10.84 -1.00
N LYS A 58 6.24 -11.89 -0.34
CA LYS A 58 6.62 -13.27 -0.64
C LYS A 58 6.25 -13.66 -2.06
N TYR A 59 5.05 -13.30 -2.50
CA TYR A 59 4.59 -13.53 -3.87
C TYR A 59 5.50 -12.86 -4.90
N LEU A 60 5.79 -11.58 -4.75
CA LEU A 60 6.63 -10.83 -5.68
C LEU A 60 8.06 -11.36 -5.72
N ARG A 61 8.63 -11.73 -4.57
CA ARG A 61 9.97 -12.34 -4.51
C ARG A 61 10.03 -13.63 -5.29
N GLN A 62 9.00 -14.46 -5.23
CA GLN A 62 8.91 -15.70 -6.04
C GLN A 62 8.82 -15.40 -7.54
N LYS A 63 8.36 -14.21 -7.93
CA LYS A 63 8.26 -13.77 -9.33
C LYS A 63 9.52 -13.02 -9.82
N GLY A 64 10.59 -13.01 -9.03
CA GLY A 64 11.87 -12.41 -9.41
C GLY A 64 12.07 -10.97 -8.97
N PHE A 65 11.17 -10.41 -8.16
CA PHE A 65 11.31 -9.10 -7.56
C PHE A 65 12.14 -9.22 -6.27
N GLU A 66 13.45 -9.10 -6.38
CA GLU A 66 14.38 -9.35 -5.26
C GLU A 66 14.47 -8.17 -4.29
N ASN A 67 14.10 -6.96 -4.73
CA ASN A 67 14.28 -5.72 -3.98
C ASN A 67 12.95 -5.22 -3.37
N VAL A 68 12.06 -6.09 -2.95
CA VAL A 68 10.83 -5.76 -2.24
C VAL A 68 11.06 -5.84 -0.75
N ILE A 69 10.80 -4.73 -0.05
CA ILE A 69 10.94 -4.61 1.40
C ILE A 69 9.54 -4.43 2.01
N PRO A 70 9.12 -5.30 2.94
CA PRO A 70 7.83 -5.18 3.59
C PRO A 70 7.87 -4.30 4.84
N TYR A 71 6.87 -3.45 4.99
CA TYR A 71 6.60 -2.67 6.20
C TYR A 71 5.16 -2.85 6.66
N ASP A 72 4.98 -3.05 7.96
CA ASP A 72 3.67 -3.03 8.62
C ASP A 72 3.84 -2.69 10.10
N LEU A 73 2.75 -2.23 10.72
CA LEU A 73 2.67 -2.01 12.17
C LEU A 73 2.84 -3.30 12.99
N TRP A 74 2.77 -4.47 12.33
CA TRP A 74 3.05 -5.78 12.91
C TRP A 74 4.53 -6.09 13.08
N CYS A 75 5.42 -5.16 12.73
CA CYS A 75 6.85 -5.36 12.91
C CYS A 75 7.17 -5.73 14.36
N GLY A 76 7.88 -6.85 14.56
CA GLY A 76 8.13 -7.43 15.88
C GLY A 76 7.10 -8.49 16.34
N ASP A 77 5.86 -8.42 15.86
CA ASP A 77 4.76 -9.33 16.22
C ASP A 77 4.25 -10.18 15.04
N GLY A 78 4.76 -9.94 13.84
CA GLY A 78 4.39 -10.61 12.60
C GLY A 78 5.51 -11.42 12.01
N ASP A 79 5.50 -11.55 10.69
CA ASP A 79 6.54 -12.23 9.94
C ASP A 79 7.91 -11.55 10.16
N GLU A 80 8.96 -12.33 10.26
CA GLU A 80 10.33 -11.84 10.47
C GLU A 80 10.87 -11.02 9.27
N LEU A 81 10.26 -11.13 8.09
CA LEU A 81 10.60 -10.30 6.93
C LEU A 81 10.24 -8.84 7.11
N LEU A 82 9.28 -8.52 8.01
CA LEU A 82 8.89 -7.14 8.29
C LEU A 82 10.10 -6.34 8.77
N ASP A 83 10.40 -5.25 8.08
CA ASP A 83 11.58 -4.42 8.31
C ASP A 83 11.19 -3.19 9.13
N ALA A 84 11.68 -3.11 10.37
CA ALA A 84 11.42 -1.99 11.28
C ALA A 84 12.01 -0.67 10.78
N GLN A 85 13.00 -0.71 9.90
CA GLN A 85 13.73 0.45 9.37
C GLN A 85 13.35 0.74 7.91
N ALA A 86 12.30 0.10 7.41
CA ALA A 86 11.86 0.29 6.02
C ALA A 86 11.54 1.74 5.68
N LEU A 87 10.95 2.48 6.62
CA LEU A 87 10.59 3.89 6.41
C LEU A 87 11.78 4.87 6.51
N ASP A 88 12.97 4.40 6.91
CA ASP A 88 14.19 5.21 6.96
C ASP A 88 14.92 5.26 5.60
N ARG A 89 14.39 4.58 4.60
CA ARG A 89 14.95 4.48 3.24
C ARG A 89 13.99 5.05 2.21
N THR A 90 14.48 5.22 1.00
CA THR A 90 13.67 5.65 -0.14
C THR A 90 13.66 4.59 -1.24
N TYR A 91 12.59 4.59 -2.06
CA TYR A 91 12.30 3.55 -3.03
C TYR A 91 11.87 4.13 -4.37
N ASP A 92 12.11 3.40 -5.44
CA ASP A 92 11.63 3.74 -6.78
C ASP A 92 10.11 3.59 -6.90
N VAL A 93 9.56 2.59 -6.20
CA VAL A 93 8.13 2.29 -6.17
C VAL A 93 7.70 1.99 -4.74
N VAL A 94 6.59 2.56 -4.34
CA VAL A 94 5.88 2.19 -3.11
C VAL A 94 4.50 1.72 -3.50
N PHE A 95 4.08 0.55 -3.05
CA PHE A 95 2.69 0.15 -3.22
C PHE A 95 2.01 -0.09 -1.88
N ALA A 96 0.73 0.21 -1.84
CA ALA A 96 -0.14 0.01 -0.68
C ALA A 96 -1.39 -0.74 -1.14
N SER A 97 -1.45 -2.03 -0.82
CA SER A 97 -2.54 -2.91 -1.22
C SER A 97 -3.57 -2.99 -0.10
N ASN A 98 -4.77 -2.50 -0.34
CA ASN A 98 -5.87 -2.49 0.64
C ASN A 98 -5.50 -1.77 1.95
N VAL A 99 -4.81 -0.64 1.85
CA VAL A 99 -4.38 0.16 3.00
C VAL A 99 -5.25 1.40 3.19
N LEU A 100 -5.53 2.14 2.13
CA LEU A 100 -6.27 3.40 2.23
C LEU A 100 -7.71 3.20 2.71
N ASN A 101 -8.33 2.09 2.32
CA ASN A 101 -9.71 1.75 2.66
C ASN A 101 -9.91 1.38 4.13
N VAL A 102 -8.84 1.10 4.85
CA VAL A 102 -8.91 0.69 6.26
C VAL A 102 -8.44 1.77 7.23
N GLN A 103 -8.09 2.93 6.72
CA GLN A 103 -7.85 4.11 7.55
C GLN A 103 -9.18 4.56 8.17
N SER A 104 -9.19 4.84 9.48
CA SER A 104 -10.43 5.13 10.21
C SER A 104 -10.72 6.62 10.36
N SER A 105 -9.80 7.48 9.95
CA SER A 105 -9.98 8.95 9.97
C SER A 105 -9.20 9.61 8.84
N LEU A 106 -9.58 10.83 8.49
CA LEU A 106 -8.84 11.65 7.52
C LEU A 106 -7.43 11.97 8.00
N ASP A 107 -7.26 12.17 9.31
CA ASP A 107 -5.93 12.41 9.90
C ASP A 107 -5.01 11.19 9.71
N MET A 108 -5.52 9.99 9.92
CA MET A 108 -4.76 8.76 9.67
C MET A 108 -4.44 8.59 8.19
N LEU A 109 -5.39 8.86 7.31
CA LEU A 109 -5.18 8.79 5.87
C LEU A 109 -4.10 9.79 5.43
N CYS A 110 -4.16 11.02 5.92
CA CYS A 110 -3.17 12.06 5.65
C CYS A 110 -1.78 11.65 6.10
N GLU A 111 -1.64 11.17 7.34
CA GLU A 111 -0.38 10.69 7.90
C GLU A 111 0.20 9.53 7.09
N THR A 112 -0.64 8.57 6.72
CA THR A 112 -0.25 7.43 5.88
C THR A 112 0.26 7.89 4.51
N LEU A 113 -0.43 8.81 3.86
CA LEU A 113 -0.01 9.37 2.57
C LEU A 113 1.34 10.09 2.67
N TRP A 114 1.58 10.86 3.73
CA TRP A 114 2.84 11.54 3.96
C TRP A 114 3.98 10.55 4.25
N GLN A 115 3.76 9.52 5.04
CA GLN A 115 4.76 8.47 5.28
C GLN A 115 5.17 7.81 3.96
N ILE A 116 4.21 7.47 3.12
CA ILE A 116 4.47 6.88 1.79
C ILE A 116 5.27 7.87 0.92
N TRP A 117 4.83 9.13 0.88
CA TRP A 117 5.46 10.16 0.06
C TRP A 117 6.92 10.41 0.44
N ASP A 118 7.21 10.41 1.74
CA ASP A 118 8.55 10.61 2.27
C ASP A 118 9.50 9.45 1.92
N THR A 119 8.96 8.27 1.67
CA THR A 119 9.75 7.09 1.26
C THR A 119 9.94 6.95 -0.25
N LEU A 120 9.36 7.84 -1.06
CA LEU A 120 9.55 7.82 -2.51
C LEU A 120 10.78 8.62 -2.94
N ASN A 121 11.59 8.03 -3.81
CA ASN A 121 12.60 8.76 -4.58
C ASN A 121 11.92 9.83 -5.45
N ASN A 122 12.64 10.91 -5.76
CA ASN A 122 12.20 11.84 -6.79
C ASN A 122 12.00 11.09 -8.13
N GLY A 123 10.87 11.28 -8.77
CA GLY A 123 10.48 10.53 -9.95
C GLY A 123 9.90 9.15 -9.65
N GLY A 124 9.84 8.74 -8.37
CA GLY A 124 9.24 7.48 -7.94
C GLY A 124 7.73 7.45 -8.09
N GLU A 125 7.17 6.25 -8.02
CA GLU A 125 5.74 6.02 -8.24
C GLU A 125 5.10 5.34 -7.03
N PHE A 126 3.95 5.87 -6.61
CA PHE A 126 3.09 5.27 -5.60
C PHE A 126 1.90 4.60 -6.26
N ILE A 127 1.70 3.31 -5.96
CA ILE A 127 0.59 2.50 -6.48
C ILE A 127 -0.30 2.08 -5.32
N CYS A 128 -1.58 2.37 -5.42
CA CYS A 128 -2.54 2.00 -4.38
C CYS A 128 -3.92 1.71 -4.97
N ASN A 129 -4.78 1.11 -4.16
CA ASN A 129 -6.16 0.86 -4.53
C ASN A 129 -7.14 1.34 -3.46
N TYR A 130 -8.40 1.48 -3.87
CA TYR A 130 -9.50 1.76 -2.97
C TYR A 130 -10.65 0.82 -3.30
N PRO A 131 -10.64 -0.41 -2.73
CA PRO A 131 -11.68 -1.40 -3.01
C PRO A 131 -13.04 -0.93 -2.50
N SER A 132 -14.12 -1.49 -3.06
CA SER A 132 -15.47 -1.15 -2.66
C SER A 132 -15.80 -1.56 -1.21
N SER A 133 -15.10 -2.59 -0.70
CA SER A 133 -15.30 -3.11 0.67
C SER A 133 -14.04 -3.87 1.14
N PRO A 134 -13.68 -3.79 2.40
CA PRO A 134 -14.25 -2.92 3.43
C PRO A 134 -13.79 -1.47 3.28
N ARG A 135 -14.60 -0.53 3.76
CA ARG A 135 -14.22 0.89 3.90
C ARG A 135 -14.53 1.32 5.33
N LYS A 136 -13.51 1.77 6.05
CA LYS A 136 -13.68 2.21 7.45
C LYS A 136 -14.23 3.64 7.55
N MET A 137 -13.98 4.45 6.54
CA MET A 137 -14.64 5.74 6.36
C MET A 137 -15.68 5.62 5.25
N ASP A 138 -16.77 6.36 5.38
CA ASP A 138 -17.80 6.44 4.35
C ASP A 138 -17.40 7.46 3.28
N LEU A 139 -16.33 7.13 2.54
CA LEU A 139 -15.81 7.96 1.45
C LEU A 139 -15.93 7.21 0.12
N THR A 140 -16.36 7.94 -0.90
CA THR A 140 -16.34 7.44 -2.28
C THR A 140 -14.92 7.45 -2.84
N ALA A 141 -14.70 6.73 -3.93
CA ALA A 141 -13.42 6.76 -4.64
C ALA A 141 -13.07 8.17 -5.12
N ASP A 142 -14.04 8.93 -5.60
CA ASP A 142 -13.83 10.33 -6.02
C ASP A 142 -13.37 11.21 -4.85
N GLU A 143 -13.95 11.03 -3.68
CA GLU A 143 -13.56 11.80 -2.49
C GLU A 143 -12.14 11.46 -2.04
N VAL A 144 -11.74 10.18 -2.10
CA VAL A 144 -10.37 9.76 -1.79
C VAL A 144 -9.38 10.26 -2.84
N ASP A 145 -9.73 10.21 -4.12
CA ASP A 145 -8.92 10.78 -5.22
C ASP A 145 -8.61 12.26 -4.97
N HIS A 146 -9.64 13.06 -4.67
CA HIS A 146 -9.47 14.48 -4.33
C HIS A 146 -8.63 14.68 -3.07
N PHE A 147 -8.78 13.82 -2.09
CA PHE A 147 -7.99 13.90 -0.85
C PHE A 147 -6.51 13.61 -1.11
N ILE A 148 -6.20 12.61 -1.92
CA ILE A 148 -4.82 12.30 -2.33
C ILE A 148 -4.22 13.49 -3.08
N ALA A 149 -4.94 14.04 -4.06
CA ALA A 149 -4.47 15.18 -4.84
C ALA A 149 -4.23 16.42 -3.97
N ALA A 150 -5.13 16.72 -3.05
CA ALA A 150 -4.98 17.83 -2.13
C ALA A 150 -3.82 17.65 -1.14
N THR A 151 -3.62 16.42 -0.67
CA THR A 151 -2.57 16.10 0.31
C THR A 151 -1.18 16.09 -0.31
N LEU A 152 -1.03 15.43 -1.47
CA LEU A 152 0.27 15.22 -2.11
C LEU A 152 0.60 16.25 -3.22
N GLY A 153 -0.38 17.05 -3.64
CA GLY A 153 -0.18 18.03 -4.69
C GLY A 153 -0.07 17.43 -6.10
N VAL A 154 -0.46 16.18 -6.29
CA VAL A 154 -0.40 15.46 -7.56
C VAL A 154 -1.72 14.74 -7.79
N ILE A 155 -2.28 14.87 -8.99
CA ILE A 155 -3.52 14.20 -9.37
C ILE A 155 -3.23 12.71 -9.62
N PRO A 156 -3.92 11.79 -8.91
CA PRO A 156 -3.79 10.36 -9.18
C PRO A 156 -4.25 9.99 -10.59
N GLU A 157 -3.53 9.08 -11.22
CA GLU A 157 -3.91 8.47 -12.50
C GLU A 157 -4.56 7.11 -12.24
N ILE A 158 -5.74 6.87 -12.80
CA ILE A 158 -6.37 5.55 -12.76
C ILE A 158 -5.65 4.64 -13.76
N VAL A 159 -5.00 3.60 -13.25
CA VAL A 159 -4.22 2.65 -14.07
C VAL A 159 -4.82 1.25 -14.09
N GLY A 160 -5.87 1.00 -13.34
CA GLY A 160 -6.56 -0.28 -13.27
C GLY A 160 -7.80 -0.22 -12.39
N GLY A 161 -8.41 -1.37 -12.17
CA GLY A 161 -9.65 -1.45 -11.42
C GLY A 161 -10.85 -0.86 -12.18
N THR A 162 -11.79 -0.33 -11.42
CA THR A 162 -12.98 0.35 -11.94
C THR A 162 -13.02 1.78 -11.39
N LYS A 163 -13.92 2.63 -11.94
CA LYS A 163 -14.08 4.00 -11.44
C LYS A 163 -14.48 4.05 -9.95
N SER A 164 -15.28 3.08 -9.49
CA SER A 164 -15.73 2.98 -8.10
C SER A 164 -14.77 2.22 -7.18
N ALA A 165 -13.86 1.42 -7.75
CA ALA A 165 -12.81 0.67 -7.03
C ALA A 165 -11.51 0.72 -7.84
N PRO A 166 -10.86 1.90 -7.92
CA PRO A 166 -9.71 2.11 -8.79
C PRO A 166 -8.41 1.56 -8.21
N ILE A 167 -7.46 1.32 -9.14
CA ILE A 167 -6.04 1.31 -8.84
C ILE A 167 -5.48 2.63 -9.34
N TRP A 168 -4.78 3.35 -8.46
CA TRP A 168 -4.16 4.63 -8.78
C TRP A 168 -2.64 4.52 -8.84
N LYS A 169 -2.06 5.32 -9.72
CA LYS A 169 -0.64 5.66 -9.74
C LYS A 169 -0.47 7.14 -9.46
N VAL A 170 0.39 7.48 -8.51
CA VAL A 170 0.76 8.84 -8.16
C VAL A 170 2.27 8.99 -8.34
N LYS A 171 2.68 9.83 -9.27
CA LYS A 171 4.10 10.04 -9.57
C LYS A 171 4.65 11.23 -8.79
N LYS A 172 5.76 11.01 -8.09
CA LYS A 172 6.49 12.08 -7.42
C LYS A 172 7.34 12.83 -8.44
N GLU A 173 6.94 14.05 -8.75
CA GLU A 173 7.66 14.86 -9.72
C GLU A 173 9.07 15.20 -9.23
N LEU A 174 9.97 15.37 -10.20
CA LEU A 174 11.30 15.92 -9.94
C LEU A 174 11.15 17.41 -9.60
N ILE A 175 11.68 17.82 -8.47
CA ILE A 175 11.74 19.22 -8.06
C ILE A 175 13.12 19.77 -8.39
#